data_dae18995f21514dd171f7ccb870a5699
#
_entry.id   dae18995f21514dd171f7ccb870a5699
#
_cell.length_a   1.000
_cell.length_b   1.000
_cell.length_c   1.000
_cell.angle_alpha   90.00
_cell.angle_beta   90.00
_cell.angle_gamma   90.00
#
_symmetry.space_group_name_H-M   'P 1'
#
loop_
_entity.id
_entity.type
_entity.pdbx_description
1 polymer ?
#
loop_
_entity_poly.entity_id
_entity_poly.type
_entity_poly.pdbx_seq_one_letter_code
_entity_poly.pdbx_strand_id
1 'polypeptide(L)'
;ATFQHPSINASVIDSSTISIVSEVGLVQECTYVEIPSSVPDNIVVRDGGGIESTSIKAKLYDDNDNLIDEPRLVRFVLNPIMEGTYLEEPGVTDTSVYTVNGIATVSVNSGTAPGTVRVEVSVDCDEDGDYEINANAVPVIIASGAPYYIEPEYDPNSTTPIGGGFYKT
;
A
#
# COMPACT_ATOMS: atom_id res chain seq x y z
N ALA A 1 -28.68 80.08 17.70
CA ALA A 1 -27.91 79.41 16.65
C ALA A 1 -28.15 77.92 16.77
N THR A 2 -29.04 77.38 15.90
CA THR A 2 -29.33 75.97 15.82
C THR A 2 -28.32 75.34 14.89
N PHE A 3 -27.44 74.53 15.48
CA PHE A 3 -26.56 73.68 14.67
C PHE A 3 -27.42 72.52 14.10
N GLN A 4 -27.68 72.59 12.81
CA GLN A 4 -28.14 71.44 12.06
C GLN A 4 -26.96 70.53 11.79
N HIS A 5 -26.99 69.37 12.39
CA HIS A 5 -26.15 68.26 11.96
C HIS A 5 -26.45 67.95 10.53
N PRO A 6 -25.46 67.86 9.63
CA PRO A 6 -25.71 67.33 8.33
C PRO A 6 -26.16 65.88 8.56
N SER A 7 -27.36 65.56 8.08
CA SER A 7 -27.81 64.19 8.00
C SER A 7 -26.87 63.45 7.08
N ILE A 8 -26.09 62.56 7.68
CA ILE A 8 -25.35 61.61 6.95
C ILE A 8 -26.38 60.74 6.23
N ASN A 9 -26.44 60.88 4.94
CA ASN A 9 -27.34 60.13 4.13
C ASN A 9 -26.89 58.65 4.20
N ALA A 10 -27.52 57.91 5.09
CA ALA A 10 -27.25 56.48 5.32
C ALA A 10 -27.62 55.61 4.12
N SER A 11 -28.01 56.22 2.98
CA SER A 11 -28.37 55.50 1.78
C SER A 11 -27.22 55.17 0.85
N VAL A 12 -26.00 55.42 1.27
CA VAL A 12 -24.78 54.95 0.54
C VAL A 12 -24.08 53.87 1.41
N ILE A 13 -24.85 53.05 2.07
CA ILE A 13 -24.40 51.76 2.39
C ILE A 13 -24.68 50.96 1.13
N ASP A 14 -23.77 51.05 0.20
CA ASP A 14 -23.62 49.99 -0.78
C ASP A 14 -23.37 48.72 0.02
N SER A 15 -24.43 47.95 0.22
CA SER A 15 -24.29 46.61 0.74
C SER A 15 -23.69 45.76 -0.40
N SER A 16 -22.43 46.02 -0.73
CA SER A 16 -21.61 44.98 -1.33
C SER A 16 -21.58 43.86 -0.30
N THR A 17 -22.49 42.93 -0.43
CA THR A 17 -22.38 41.64 0.20
C THR A 17 -21.07 41.07 -0.33
N ILE A 18 -19.99 41.24 0.44
CA ILE A 18 -18.84 40.40 0.28
C ILE A 18 -19.35 39.02 0.71
N SER A 19 -19.86 38.25 -0.25
CA SER A 19 -19.89 36.82 -0.08
C SER A 19 -18.43 36.42 0.02
N ILE A 20 -17.93 36.30 1.25
CA ILE A 20 -16.82 35.43 1.49
C ILE A 20 -17.41 34.05 1.19
N VAL A 21 -17.39 33.67 -0.08
CA VAL A 21 -17.37 32.29 -0.46
C VAL A 21 -16.01 31.87 0.12
N SER A 22 -15.99 31.38 1.34
CA SER A 22 -15.07 30.35 1.68
C SER A 22 -15.23 29.36 0.51
N GLU A 23 -14.31 29.32 -0.44
CA GLU A 23 -14.01 28.06 -1.07
C GLU A 23 -13.57 27.19 0.11
N VAL A 24 -14.52 26.63 0.79
CA VAL A 24 -14.39 25.31 1.34
C VAL A 24 -14.10 24.55 0.05
N GLY A 25 -12.81 24.36 -0.26
CA GLY A 25 -12.42 23.43 -1.30
C GLY A 25 -13.27 22.23 -0.99
N LEU A 26 -14.08 21.77 -1.96
CA LEU A 26 -14.89 20.60 -1.77
C LEU A 26 -13.90 19.56 -1.29
N VAL A 27 -13.90 19.28 0.02
CA VAL A 27 -13.07 18.22 0.58
C VAL A 27 -13.57 17.00 -0.17
N GLN A 28 -12.71 16.47 -1.06
CA GLN A 28 -13.04 15.24 -1.77
C GLN A 28 -13.21 14.18 -0.71
N GLU A 29 -14.46 13.72 -0.55
CA GLU A 29 -14.77 12.68 0.39
C GLU A 29 -14.23 11.35 -0.15
N CYS A 30 -13.44 10.69 0.66
CA CYS A 30 -12.86 9.41 0.35
C CYS A 30 -13.96 8.33 0.46
N THR A 31 -14.31 7.71 -0.66
CA THR A 31 -15.42 6.77 -0.70
C THR A 31 -14.96 5.33 -0.69
N TYR A 32 -13.92 5.01 -1.46
CA TYR A 32 -13.37 3.65 -1.49
C TYR A 32 -11.89 3.62 -1.88
N VAL A 33 -11.26 2.51 -1.57
CA VAL A 33 -9.88 2.22 -1.97
C VAL A 33 -9.85 1.01 -2.90
N GLU A 34 -9.17 1.15 -4.04
CA GLU A 34 -8.83 0.05 -4.94
C GLU A 34 -7.38 -0.37 -4.70
N ILE A 35 -7.16 -1.67 -4.55
CA ILE A 35 -5.81 -2.23 -4.45
C ILE A 35 -5.59 -3.12 -5.67
N PRO A 36 -4.95 -2.61 -6.72
CA PRO A 36 -4.57 -3.42 -7.87
C PRO A 36 -3.64 -4.57 -7.47
N SER A 37 -3.61 -5.61 -8.28
CA SER A 37 -2.66 -6.70 -8.09
C SER A 37 -1.24 -6.17 -7.95
N SER A 38 -0.47 -6.74 -7.03
CA SER A 38 0.96 -6.49 -6.90
C SER A 38 1.71 -6.87 -8.19
N VAL A 39 2.77 -6.15 -8.51
CA VAL A 39 3.57 -6.45 -9.70
C VAL A 39 5.05 -6.46 -9.33
N PRO A 40 5.68 -7.62 -9.37
CA PRO A 40 5.12 -8.97 -9.58
C PRO A 40 4.27 -9.46 -8.39
N ASP A 41 3.35 -10.40 -8.65
CA ASP A 41 2.54 -11.07 -7.62
C ASP A 41 3.31 -12.21 -6.91
N ASN A 42 4.38 -12.69 -7.54
CA ASN A 42 5.28 -13.70 -7.03
C ASN A 42 6.69 -13.12 -6.90
N ILE A 43 7.26 -13.24 -5.72
CA ILE A 43 8.66 -12.90 -5.43
C ILE A 43 9.36 -14.13 -4.88
N VAL A 44 10.68 -14.14 -4.81
CA VAL A 44 11.44 -15.23 -4.20
C VAL A 44 11.97 -14.81 -2.82
N VAL A 45 12.32 -15.80 -2.01
CA VAL A 45 13.02 -15.55 -0.75
C VAL A 45 14.30 -14.75 -0.98
N ARG A 46 14.70 -13.99 0.01
CA ARG A 46 15.96 -13.22 0.00
C ARG A 46 17.14 -14.14 -0.35
N ASP A 47 18.02 -13.66 -1.21
CA ASP A 47 19.18 -14.39 -1.76
C ASP A 47 18.78 -15.63 -2.58
N GLY A 48 17.51 -15.73 -2.98
CA GLY A 48 16.98 -16.84 -3.77
C GLY A 48 17.24 -16.76 -5.28
N GLY A 49 17.93 -15.72 -5.74
CA GLY A 49 18.35 -15.56 -7.13
C GLY A 49 17.26 -15.10 -8.08
N GLY A 50 16.28 -14.31 -7.61
CA GLY A 50 15.21 -13.76 -8.41
C GLY A 50 14.76 -12.38 -7.93
N ILE A 51 13.52 -12.02 -8.22
CA ILE A 51 12.92 -10.76 -7.75
C ILE A 51 12.49 -10.95 -6.28
N GLU A 52 13.02 -10.14 -5.40
CA GLU A 52 12.85 -10.25 -3.95
C GLU A 52 11.88 -9.21 -3.37
N SER A 53 11.35 -8.33 -4.21
CA SER A 53 10.43 -7.29 -3.78
C SER A 53 9.31 -7.06 -4.80
N THR A 54 8.17 -6.56 -4.30
CA THR A 54 7.05 -6.14 -5.12
C THR A 54 6.42 -4.87 -4.54
N SER A 55 5.65 -4.15 -5.34
CA SER A 55 4.96 -2.94 -4.91
C SER A 55 3.48 -3.18 -4.73
N ILE A 56 2.94 -2.72 -3.62
CA ILE A 56 1.50 -2.61 -3.36
C ILE A 56 1.11 -1.16 -3.55
N LYS A 57 0.02 -0.94 -4.28
CA LYS A 57 -0.56 0.38 -4.51
C LYS A 57 -1.96 0.42 -3.95
N ALA A 58 -2.29 1.50 -3.24
CA ALA A 58 -3.64 1.84 -2.86
C ALA A 58 -4.05 3.08 -3.64
N LYS A 59 -5.17 3.01 -4.34
CA LYS A 59 -5.75 4.12 -5.09
C LYS A 59 -7.04 4.54 -4.41
N LEU A 60 -7.14 5.79 -4.05
CA LEU A 60 -8.26 6.36 -3.35
C LEU A 60 -9.17 7.11 -4.32
N TYR A 61 -10.46 6.87 -4.19
CA TYR A 61 -11.49 7.43 -5.07
C TYR A 61 -12.59 8.13 -4.28
N ASP A 62 -13.14 9.16 -4.89
CA ASP A 62 -14.36 9.84 -4.47
C ASP A 62 -15.62 9.08 -4.96
N ASP A 63 -16.82 9.62 -4.68
CA ASP A 63 -18.12 9.06 -5.07
C ASP A 63 -18.41 9.14 -6.59
N ASN A 64 -17.56 9.85 -7.35
CA ASN A 64 -17.68 10.01 -8.79
C ASN A 64 -16.57 9.23 -9.55
N ASP A 65 -15.91 8.27 -8.89
CA ASP A 65 -14.81 7.49 -9.44
C ASP A 65 -13.57 8.32 -9.86
N ASN A 66 -13.37 9.52 -9.29
CA ASN A 66 -12.16 10.28 -9.50
C ASN A 66 -11.14 9.98 -8.38
N LEU A 67 -9.86 9.94 -8.76
CA LEU A 67 -8.79 9.88 -7.78
C LEU A 67 -8.79 11.14 -6.90
N ILE A 68 -8.53 10.96 -5.62
CA ILE A 68 -8.47 12.06 -4.66
C ILE A 68 -7.13 12.78 -4.79
N ASP A 69 -7.16 14.04 -5.21
CA ASP A 69 -5.93 14.83 -5.38
C ASP A 69 -5.29 15.25 -4.07
N GLU A 70 -6.10 15.42 -3.02
CA GLU A 70 -5.62 15.79 -1.69
C GLU A 70 -4.86 14.64 -1.04
N PRO A 71 -3.74 14.90 -0.38
CA PRO A 71 -3.01 13.86 0.35
C PRO A 71 -3.88 13.24 1.45
N ARG A 72 -3.92 11.91 1.53
CA ARG A 72 -4.58 11.14 2.59
C ARG A 72 -3.61 10.14 3.17
N LEU A 73 -3.72 9.90 4.47
CA LEU A 73 -2.83 8.96 5.15
C LEU A 73 -3.32 7.54 4.94
N VAL A 74 -2.45 6.69 4.41
CA VAL A 74 -2.72 5.27 4.15
C VAL A 74 -1.75 4.42 4.97
N ARG A 75 -2.28 3.55 5.81
CA ARG A 75 -1.52 2.61 6.62
C ARG A 75 -1.50 1.25 5.94
N PHE A 76 -0.32 0.64 5.93
CA PHE A 76 -0.08 -0.69 5.39
C PHE A 76 0.49 -1.58 6.49
N VAL A 77 -0.10 -2.75 6.69
CA VAL A 77 0.30 -3.72 7.71
C VAL A 77 0.47 -5.10 7.11
N LEU A 78 1.61 -5.75 7.36
CA LEU A 78 1.83 -7.15 6.96
C LEU A 78 1.05 -8.10 7.86
N ASN A 79 0.22 -8.96 7.27
CA ASN A 79 -0.51 -10.01 7.98
C ASN A 79 -0.70 -11.27 7.10
N PRO A 80 -0.17 -12.45 7.48
CA PRO A 80 0.72 -12.67 8.62
C PRO A 80 2.11 -12.07 8.43
N ILE A 81 2.80 -11.77 9.52
CA ILE A 81 4.21 -11.40 9.49
C ILE A 81 5.03 -12.67 9.32
N MET A 82 5.80 -12.75 8.22
CA MET A 82 6.76 -13.83 8.00
C MET A 82 8.16 -13.37 8.37
N GLU A 83 8.98 -14.31 8.83
CA GLU A 83 10.34 -14.01 9.28
C GLU A 83 11.16 -13.28 8.20
N GLY A 84 11.65 -12.11 8.57
CA GLY A 84 12.49 -11.28 7.70
C GLY A 84 11.76 -10.58 6.56
N THR A 85 10.44 -10.74 6.43
CA THR A 85 9.62 -9.95 5.49
C THR A 85 9.33 -8.57 6.08
N TYR A 86 9.41 -7.53 5.25
CA TYR A 86 9.25 -6.16 5.72
C TYR A 86 8.66 -5.24 4.64
N LEU A 87 8.14 -4.10 5.09
CA LEU A 87 7.69 -2.99 4.25
C LEU A 87 8.79 -1.93 4.19
N GLU A 88 9.08 -1.40 3.02
CA GLU A 88 10.06 -0.32 2.76
C GLU A 88 11.45 -0.62 3.35
N GLU A 89 11.59 -0.63 4.67
CA GLU A 89 12.85 -0.78 5.37
C GLU A 89 12.88 -2.05 6.25
N PRO A 90 14.05 -2.67 6.44
CA PRO A 90 14.18 -3.87 7.25
C PRO A 90 13.62 -3.73 8.67
N GLY A 91 12.75 -4.65 9.05
CA GLY A 91 12.12 -4.69 10.36
C GLY A 91 10.80 -3.92 10.47
N VAL A 92 10.41 -3.19 9.43
CA VAL A 92 9.13 -2.47 9.38
C VAL A 92 8.05 -3.40 8.86
N THR A 93 7.01 -3.63 9.65
CA THR A 93 5.86 -4.48 9.29
C THR A 93 4.54 -3.70 9.28
N ASP A 94 4.60 -2.44 9.68
CA ASP A 94 3.50 -1.48 9.79
C ASP A 94 4.04 -0.10 9.44
N THR A 95 3.48 0.52 8.42
CA THR A 95 3.92 1.84 7.96
C THR A 95 2.75 2.64 7.41
N SER A 96 2.86 3.95 7.48
CA SER A 96 1.88 4.86 6.90
C SER A 96 2.54 5.80 5.93
N VAL A 97 1.92 6.02 4.79
CA VAL A 97 2.38 6.93 3.74
C VAL A 97 1.23 7.80 3.25
N TYR A 98 1.53 9.03 2.88
CA TYR A 98 0.55 9.90 2.25
C TYR A 98 0.38 9.56 0.77
N THR A 99 -0.84 9.70 0.27
CA THR A 99 -1.10 9.60 -1.17
C THR A 99 -0.47 10.76 -1.92
N VAL A 100 -0.08 10.48 -3.16
CA VAL A 100 0.30 11.47 -4.15
C VAL A 100 -0.61 11.28 -5.36
N ASN A 101 -1.41 12.29 -5.68
CA ASN A 101 -2.45 12.19 -6.72
C ASN A 101 -3.37 10.96 -6.52
N GLY A 102 -3.83 10.77 -5.31
CA GLY A 102 -4.72 9.67 -4.94
C GLY A 102 -4.08 8.29 -4.83
N ILE A 103 -2.77 8.17 -4.92
CA ILE A 103 -2.08 6.88 -4.92
C ILE A 103 -1.05 6.83 -3.79
N ALA A 104 -1.18 5.86 -2.91
CA ALA A 104 -0.14 5.46 -1.96
C ALA A 104 0.57 4.20 -2.48
N THR A 105 1.88 4.13 -2.31
CA THR A 105 2.67 2.97 -2.75
C THR A 105 3.63 2.55 -1.65
N VAL A 106 3.74 1.25 -1.42
CA VAL A 106 4.68 0.65 -0.49
C VAL A 106 5.34 -0.57 -1.12
N SER A 107 6.61 -0.81 -0.82
CA SER A 107 7.30 -2.03 -1.23
C SER A 107 7.17 -3.12 -0.17
N VAL A 108 6.94 -4.35 -0.63
CA VAL A 108 7.00 -5.57 0.17
C VAL A 108 8.27 -6.30 -0.21
N ASN A 109 9.13 -6.55 0.76
CA ASN A 109 10.40 -7.21 0.58
C ASN A 109 10.38 -8.57 1.27
N SER A 110 10.90 -9.58 0.58
CA SER A 110 10.89 -10.95 1.08
C SER A 110 11.87 -11.17 2.23
N GLY A 111 11.52 -12.09 3.12
CA GLY A 111 12.40 -12.70 4.08
C GLY A 111 13.08 -13.94 3.53
N THR A 112 13.54 -14.80 4.44
CA THR A 112 14.25 -16.04 4.12
C THR A 112 13.33 -17.27 4.06
N ALA A 113 12.08 -17.13 4.49
CA ALA A 113 11.10 -18.21 4.50
C ALA A 113 10.09 -18.06 3.35
N PRO A 114 9.83 -19.13 2.58
CA PRO A 114 8.78 -19.12 1.56
C PRO A 114 7.39 -19.15 2.20
N GLY A 115 6.40 -18.57 1.51
CA GLY A 115 5.02 -18.55 1.98
C GLY A 115 4.19 -17.49 1.31
N THR A 116 3.09 -17.09 1.94
CA THR A 116 2.20 -16.06 1.43
C THR A 116 1.98 -15.00 2.49
N VAL A 117 2.20 -13.75 2.13
CA VAL A 117 1.87 -12.59 2.95
C VAL A 117 0.73 -11.80 2.31
N ARG A 118 0.00 -11.08 3.13
CA ARG A 118 -0.98 -10.07 2.69
C ARG A 118 -0.64 -8.75 3.32
N VAL A 119 -1.07 -7.69 2.67
CA VAL A 119 -0.97 -6.36 3.22
C VAL A 119 -2.39 -5.89 3.52
N GLU A 120 -2.67 -5.61 4.77
CA GLU A 120 -3.89 -4.91 5.18
C GLU A 120 -3.68 -3.43 4.94
N VAL A 121 -4.68 -2.79 4.37
CA VAL A 121 -4.64 -1.37 4.02
C VAL A 121 -5.76 -0.66 4.75
N SER A 122 -5.44 0.41 5.45
CA SER A 122 -6.40 1.26 6.14
C SER A 122 -6.18 2.71 5.73
N VAL A 123 -7.26 3.45 5.52
CA VAL A 123 -7.22 4.83 5.07
C VAL A 123 -7.91 5.71 6.10
N ASP A 124 -7.21 6.76 6.51
CA ASP A 124 -7.72 7.88 7.30
C ASP A 124 -8.13 8.97 6.30
N CYS A 125 -9.43 9.13 6.12
CA CYS A 125 -10.01 9.95 5.07
C CYS A 125 -10.17 11.42 5.45
N ASP A 126 -10.30 11.74 6.73
CA ASP A 126 -10.52 13.08 7.24
C ASP A 126 -9.40 13.60 8.14
N GLU A 127 -8.33 12.79 8.32
CA GLU A 127 -7.13 13.10 9.11
C GLU A 127 -7.43 13.29 10.61
N ASP A 128 -8.46 12.62 11.13
CA ASP A 128 -8.78 12.65 12.55
C ASP A 128 -8.04 11.59 13.39
N GLY A 129 -7.34 10.68 12.72
CA GLY A 129 -6.55 9.59 13.29
C GLY A 129 -7.29 8.25 13.37
N ASP A 130 -8.55 8.22 13.00
CA ASP A 130 -9.33 7.01 12.83
C ASP A 130 -9.25 6.53 11.37
N TYR A 131 -9.42 5.23 11.12
CA TYR A 131 -9.35 4.66 9.78
C TYR A 131 -10.74 4.17 9.34
N GLU A 132 -11.39 4.91 8.43
CA GLU A 132 -12.76 4.64 7.99
C GLU A 132 -12.82 3.52 6.96
N ILE A 133 -11.80 3.41 6.11
CA ILE A 133 -11.76 2.43 5.03
C ILE A 133 -10.70 1.38 5.33
N ASN A 134 -11.10 0.12 5.26
CA ASN A 134 -10.21 -1.02 5.42
C ASN A 134 -10.34 -1.95 4.21
N ALA A 135 -9.21 -2.36 3.66
CA ALA A 135 -9.14 -3.29 2.55
C ALA A 135 -7.94 -4.24 2.69
N ASN A 136 -8.02 -5.38 2.02
CA ASN A 136 -6.91 -6.33 1.96
C ASN A 136 -6.32 -6.32 0.56
N ALA A 137 -4.99 -6.19 0.48
CA ALA A 137 -4.29 -6.35 -0.76
C ALA A 137 -4.33 -7.80 -1.26
N VAL A 138 -4.11 -7.94 -2.55
CA VAL A 138 -3.88 -9.25 -3.17
C VAL A 138 -2.70 -9.92 -2.47
N PRO A 139 -2.77 -11.22 -2.17
CA PRO A 139 -1.68 -11.93 -1.52
C PRO A 139 -0.43 -11.92 -2.39
N VAL A 140 0.73 -11.71 -1.75
CA VAL A 140 2.05 -11.83 -2.35
C VAL A 140 2.61 -13.20 -2.02
N ILE A 141 2.96 -13.97 -3.04
CA ILE A 141 3.54 -15.30 -2.89
C ILE A 141 5.06 -15.15 -2.85
N ILE A 142 5.66 -15.64 -1.77
CA ILE A 142 7.12 -15.73 -1.61
C ILE A 142 7.51 -17.16 -1.90
N ALA A 143 8.06 -17.40 -3.09
CA ALA A 143 8.52 -18.72 -3.51
C ALA A 143 9.91 -19.02 -2.95
N SER A 144 10.24 -20.30 -2.79
CA SER A 144 11.65 -20.70 -2.57
C SER A 144 12.47 -20.34 -3.81
N GLY A 145 13.73 -19.95 -3.60
CA GLY A 145 14.68 -19.76 -4.71
C GLY A 145 14.90 -21.05 -5.50
N ALA A 146 15.55 -20.93 -6.64
CA ALA A 146 16.01 -22.08 -7.39
C ALA A 146 16.98 -22.92 -6.52
N PRO A 147 16.91 -24.27 -6.59
CA PRO A 147 17.87 -25.09 -5.86
C PRO A 147 19.29 -24.76 -6.33
N TYR A 148 20.17 -24.46 -5.37
CA TYR A 148 21.54 -24.07 -5.66
C TYR A 148 22.36 -25.21 -6.29
N TYR A 149 22.13 -26.44 -5.79
CA TYR A 149 22.64 -27.67 -6.37
C TYR A 149 21.83 -28.87 -5.83
N ILE A 150 21.91 -29.97 -6.57
CA ILE A 150 21.36 -31.25 -6.12
C ILE A 150 22.57 -32.16 -5.88
N GLU A 151 22.76 -32.57 -4.63
CA GLU A 151 23.75 -33.60 -4.28
C GLU A 151 23.05 -34.94 -4.35
N PRO A 152 23.42 -35.81 -5.33
CA PRO A 152 22.85 -37.15 -5.35
C PRO A 152 23.42 -37.94 -4.18
N GLU A 153 22.57 -38.35 -3.26
CA GLU A 153 22.96 -39.28 -2.21
C GLU A 153 23.06 -40.68 -2.84
N TYR A 154 24.23 -41.26 -2.76
CA TYR A 154 24.49 -42.64 -3.18
C TYR A 154 24.50 -43.54 -1.96
N ASP A 155 23.45 -44.39 -1.85
CA ASP A 155 23.44 -45.46 -0.86
C ASP A 155 23.89 -46.77 -1.55
N PRO A 156 25.12 -47.24 -1.27
CA PRO A 156 25.65 -48.44 -1.86
C PRO A 156 24.81 -49.70 -1.50
N ASN A 157 23.99 -49.64 -0.45
CA ASN A 157 23.14 -50.74 -0.04
C ASN A 157 21.79 -50.78 -0.78
N SER A 158 21.42 -49.66 -1.40
CA SER A 158 20.17 -49.57 -2.19
C SER A 158 20.33 -49.98 -3.67
N THR A 159 21.57 -50.25 -4.10
CA THR A 159 21.87 -50.61 -5.48
C THR A 159 22.00 -52.11 -5.65
N THR A 160 21.32 -52.67 -6.65
CA THR A 160 21.42 -54.09 -7.01
C THR A 160 22.18 -54.21 -8.34
N PRO A 161 23.28 -54.98 -8.40
CA PRO A 161 23.96 -55.21 -9.66
C PRO A 161 23.02 -55.92 -10.67
N ILE A 162 22.87 -55.34 -11.86
CA ILE A 162 22.03 -55.90 -12.93
C ILE A 162 22.85 -56.53 -14.05
N GLY A 163 24.17 -56.72 -13.83
CA GLY A 163 25.10 -57.22 -14.83
C GLY A 163 25.66 -56.15 -15.76
N GLY A 164 26.79 -56.44 -16.44
CA GLY A 164 27.37 -55.51 -17.37
C GLY A 164 27.92 -54.22 -16.79
N GLY A 165 28.09 -54.11 -15.43
CA GLY A 165 28.56 -52.90 -14.75
C GLY A 165 27.46 -51.86 -14.46
N PHE A 166 26.20 -52.23 -14.63
CA PHE A 166 25.06 -51.37 -14.30
C PHE A 166 24.47 -51.72 -12.93
N TYR A 167 23.86 -50.75 -12.27
CA TYR A 167 23.16 -50.92 -11.00
C TYR A 167 21.73 -50.41 -11.12
N LYS A 168 20.81 -51.08 -10.44
CA LYS A 168 19.42 -50.59 -10.29
C LYS A 168 19.34 -49.91 -8.92
N THR A 169 18.92 -48.68 -8.95
CA THR A 169 18.57 -47.87 -7.76
C THR A 169 17.12 -48.06 -7.41
#